data_52273c60130429e751350e62a43bc67e
#
_entry.id   52273c60130429e751350e62a43bc67e
#
_cell.length_a   1.000
_cell.length_b   1.000
_cell.length_c   1.000
_cell.angle_alpha   90.00
_cell.angle_beta   90.00
_cell.angle_gamma   90.00
#
_symmetry.space_group_name_H-M   'P 1'
#
loop_
_entity.id
_entity.type
_entity.pdbx_description
1 polymer ?
#
loop_
_entity_poly.entity_id
_entity_poly.type
_entity_poly.pdbx_seq_one_letter_code
_entity_poly.pdbx_strand_id
1 'polypeptide(L)'
;MPAPVYQQNAFLSERLIELIGALGPRGVHPSDPEFRLVTSPDASPDPQAPVHVVVSINEINDQHGTGPLVKRIFEGRRGIFSIRSRDHWGIQDFGDWHVKISQEGRTRPECFRRVLRVLAGRNVQSVTCVPFLAEELLTSIAIKESFGAKMCAYVMDDQNVAQNVIPDDLMREFLEKCSLRLATHAELRDAYARKYGLPFYILPAVVPAALVSEEPLPPAYDPQGRRGALLGSFWDQMWFDQLCAALEPCHYRIDWYGQNRSPWLKFPPEDLARAGITPFGILPEDRLAAELRKYPFVIVPCGTLGGKETNVGVASLSLPGRILFAAATSQTPILLVGSDCSCGARFVKRFGIGVTVPYDAARLAEAMKRLSEPQLQSEMRRKAAVIAGALSDRGVVDWLREAIERGNPPDSRFEDLFAGGCPARGPSRDSAAPVAAPGNQ
;
A
#
# COMPACT_ATOMS: atom_id res chain seq x y z
N MET A 1 45.88 1.89 0.66
CA MET A 1 44.88 1.22 -0.21
C MET A 1 43.93 0.47 0.70
N PRO A 2 42.63 0.71 0.68
CA PRO A 2 41.70 -0.13 1.45
C PRO A 2 41.66 -1.54 0.84
N ALA A 3 41.66 -2.55 1.71
CA ALA A 3 41.56 -3.96 1.31
C ALA A 3 40.28 -4.18 0.48
N PRO A 4 40.33 -5.02 -0.55
CA PRO A 4 39.19 -5.23 -1.42
C PRO A 4 38.02 -5.85 -0.66
N VAL A 5 36.83 -5.38 -0.96
CA VAL A 5 35.52 -5.76 -0.38
C VAL A 5 35.30 -7.28 -0.36
N TYR A 6 36.01 -8.04 -1.18
CA TYR A 6 36.00 -9.51 -1.23
C TYR A 6 36.49 -10.20 0.05
N GLN A 7 37.37 -9.60 0.84
CA GLN A 7 37.88 -10.24 2.07
C GLN A 7 36.90 -10.09 3.25
N GLN A 8 36.07 -9.05 3.28
CA GLN A 8 35.00 -8.93 4.29
C GLN A 8 33.86 -9.93 4.04
N ASN A 9 33.55 -10.21 2.77
CA ASN A 9 32.54 -11.22 2.41
C ASN A 9 32.99 -12.65 2.68
N ALA A 10 34.30 -12.96 2.57
CA ALA A 10 34.81 -14.30 2.88
C ALA A 10 34.70 -14.63 4.37
N PHE A 11 34.96 -13.68 5.26
CA PHE A 11 34.87 -13.89 6.72
C PHE A 11 33.40 -14.04 7.18
N LEU A 12 32.48 -13.34 6.55
CA LEU A 12 31.03 -13.52 6.77
C LEU A 12 30.57 -14.88 6.22
N SER A 13 31.11 -15.35 5.09
CA SER A 13 30.74 -16.64 4.51
C SER A 13 31.24 -17.83 5.34
N GLU A 14 32.44 -17.78 5.94
CA GLU A 14 32.93 -18.85 6.80
C GLU A 14 32.13 -19.00 8.10
N ARG A 15 31.83 -17.90 8.78
CA ARG A 15 30.96 -17.91 9.95
C ARG A 15 29.51 -18.27 9.63
N LEU A 16 29.05 -17.91 8.42
CA LEU A 16 27.73 -18.29 7.90
C LEU A 16 27.70 -19.81 7.61
N ILE A 17 28.76 -20.38 7.02
CA ILE A 17 28.91 -21.81 6.77
C ILE A 17 28.96 -22.60 8.09
N GLU A 18 29.65 -22.11 9.12
CA GLU A 18 29.61 -22.70 10.45
C GLU A 18 28.21 -22.65 11.10
N LEU A 19 27.50 -21.53 10.95
CA LEU A 19 26.13 -21.38 11.42
C LEU A 19 25.16 -22.27 10.64
N ILE A 20 25.30 -22.35 9.33
CA ILE A 20 24.50 -23.22 8.45
C ILE A 20 24.84 -24.69 8.73
N GLY A 21 26.11 -25.03 8.93
CA GLY A 21 26.55 -26.36 9.34
C GLY A 21 25.98 -26.80 10.68
N ALA A 22 25.86 -25.87 11.65
CA ALA A 22 25.24 -26.12 12.93
C ALA A 22 23.72 -26.27 12.88
N LEU A 23 23.06 -25.71 11.82
CA LEU A 23 21.61 -25.84 11.59
C LEU A 23 21.24 -27.14 10.84
N GLY A 24 22.21 -27.83 10.25
CA GLY A 24 22.02 -29.02 9.41
C GLY A 24 21.44 -28.68 8.02
N PRO A 25 21.49 -29.60 7.06
CA PRO A 25 21.12 -29.37 5.67
C PRO A 25 19.59 -29.30 5.42
N ARG A 26 18.79 -29.30 6.46
CA ARG A 26 17.33 -29.35 6.34
C ARG A 26 16.74 -27.99 6.70
N GLY A 27 16.14 -27.31 5.71
CA GLY A 27 15.26 -26.16 5.93
C GLY A 27 14.10 -26.49 6.88
N VAL A 28 13.28 -25.50 7.18
CA VAL A 28 12.07 -25.67 8.00
C VAL A 28 11.20 -26.78 7.42
N HIS A 29 10.94 -27.80 8.23
CA HIS A 29 9.93 -28.79 7.90
C HIS A 29 8.53 -28.18 8.10
N PRO A 30 7.52 -28.52 7.26
CA PRO A 30 6.13 -28.00 7.43
C PRO A 30 5.55 -28.21 8.84
N SER A 31 6.03 -29.22 9.57
CA SER A 31 5.62 -29.51 10.95
C SER A 31 6.51 -28.87 12.02
N ASP A 32 7.42 -27.95 11.67
CA ASP A 32 8.26 -27.26 12.67
C ASP A 32 7.39 -26.43 13.62
N PRO A 33 7.46 -26.66 14.93
CA PRO A 33 6.59 -25.99 15.89
C PRO A 33 6.85 -24.46 15.96
N GLU A 34 8.02 -24.01 15.54
CA GLU A 34 8.36 -22.58 15.54
C GLU A 34 7.83 -21.86 14.27
N PHE A 35 7.77 -22.58 13.13
CA PHE A 35 7.34 -22.02 11.87
C PHE A 35 6.38 -22.94 11.13
N ARG A 36 5.24 -22.40 10.76
CA ARG A 36 4.32 -23.09 9.84
C ARG A 36 4.61 -22.66 8.42
N LEU A 37 5.55 -23.37 7.76
CA LEU A 37 5.80 -23.20 6.34
C LEU A 37 4.68 -23.87 5.55
N VAL A 38 4.02 -23.11 4.68
CA VAL A 38 3.06 -23.63 3.71
C VAL A 38 3.71 -23.60 2.34
N THR A 39 3.58 -24.69 1.60
CA THR A 39 4.11 -24.84 0.25
C THR A 39 2.94 -25.05 -0.71
N SER A 40 2.88 -24.24 -1.76
CA SER A 40 1.91 -24.43 -2.84
C SER A 40 2.15 -25.77 -3.54
N PRO A 41 1.09 -26.49 -3.95
CA PRO A 41 1.25 -27.71 -4.77
C PRO A 41 2.05 -27.49 -6.05
N ASP A 42 2.03 -26.28 -6.55
CA ASP A 42 2.69 -25.88 -7.80
C ASP A 42 4.10 -25.32 -7.60
N ALA A 43 4.61 -25.29 -6.37
CA ALA A 43 5.95 -24.79 -6.08
C ALA A 43 7.03 -25.61 -6.83
N SER A 44 8.07 -24.90 -7.31
CA SER A 44 9.18 -25.58 -7.98
C SER A 44 9.84 -26.58 -7.04
N PRO A 45 10.04 -27.83 -7.45
CA PRO A 45 10.80 -28.80 -6.66
C PRO A 45 12.32 -28.54 -6.71
N ASP A 46 12.79 -27.71 -7.65
CA ASP A 46 14.22 -27.42 -7.82
C ASP A 46 14.68 -26.42 -6.74
N PRO A 47 15.56 -26.82 -5.80
CA PRO A 47 16.08 -25.95 -4.77
C PRO A 47 16.97 -24.82 -5.30
N GLN A 48 17.50 -24.98 -6.52
CA GLN A 48 18.33 -23.97 -7.18
C GLN A 48 17.50 -22.95 -8.00
N ALA A 49 16.20 -23.16 -8.14
CA ALA A 49 15.34 -22.18 -8.78
C ALA A 49 15.44 -20.82 -8.04
N PRO A 50 15.55 -19.72 -8.79
CA PRO A 50 15.68 -18.40 -8.17
C PRO A 50 14.44 -18.05 -7.36
N VAL A 51 14.66 -17.58 -6.13
CA VAL A 51 13.60 -17.16 -5.21
C VAL A 51 13.63 -15.65 -5.02
N HIS A 52 12.48 -15.02 -5.18
CA HIS A 52 12.22 -13.65 -4.76
C HIS A 52 11.42 -13.67 -3.47
N VAL A 53 11.92 -13.04 -2.41
CA VAL A 53 11.24 -12.97 -1.13
C VAL A 53 10.40 -11.69 -1.06
N VAL A 54 9.17 -11.80 -0.59
CA VAL A 54 8.28 -10.65 -0.28
C VAL A 54 8.05 -10.62 1.22
N VAL A 55 8.40 -9.51 1.86
CA VAL A 55 8.22 -9.31 3.31
C VAL A 55 7.14 -8.26 3.54
N SER A 56 6.12 -8.61 4.33
CA SER A 56 4.98 -7.75 4.65
C SER A 56 4.58 -7.88 6.13
N ILE A 57 3.82 -6.91 6.63
CA ILE A 57 3.31 -6.96 8.00
C ILE A 57 2.29 -8.09 8.20
N ASN A 58 1.38 -8.28 7.26
CA ASN A 58 0.25 -9.20 7.34
C ASN A 58 0.11 -10.04 6.07
N GLU A 59 -0.92 -10.87 6.05
CA GLU A 59 -1.23 -11.75 4.93
C GLU A 59 -1.42 -10.97 3.62
N ILE A 60 -0.85 -11.51 2.55
CA ILE A 60 -1.08 -11.01 1.19
C ILE A 60 -2.32 -11.72 0.65
N ASN A 61 -3.47 -11.05 0.78
CA ASN A 61 -4.77 -11.49 0.31
C ASN A 61 -5.63 -10.27 -0.07
N ASP A 62 -6.88 -10.48 -0.40
CA ASP A 62 -7.79 -9.41 -0.85
C ASP A 62 -8.49 -8.66 0.29
N GLN A 63 -8.16 -8.95 1.56
CA GLN A 63 -8.82 -8.36 2.73
C GLN A 63 -8.26 -7.01 3.17
N HIS A 64 -7.01 -6.71 2.83
CA HIS A 64 -6.33 -5.48 3.27
C HIS A 64 -5.57 -4.84 2.12
N GLY A 65 -5.53 -3.49 2.08
CA GLY A 65 -5.01 -2.71 0.95
C GLY A 65 -3.60 -3.07 0.48
N THR A 66 -2.70 -3.46 1.37
CA THR A 66 -1.34 -3.93 1.02
C THR A 66 -1.37 -5.24 0.24
N GLY A 67 -2.27 -6.15 0.60
CA GLY A 67 -2.38 -7.47 -0.04
C GLY A 67 -2.66 -7.37 -1.54
N PRO A 68 -3.76 -6.75 -1.99
CA PRO A 68 -4.06 -6.57 -3.41
C PRO A 68 -2.94 -5.87 -4.19
N LEU A 69 -2.29 -4.87 -3.59
CA LEU A 69 -1.19 -4.15 -4.25
C LEU A 69 0.01 -5.06 -4.55
N VAL A 70 0.40 -5.89 -3.59
CA VAL A 70 1.49 -6.86 -3.76
C VAL A 70 1.07 -7.98 -4.71
N LYS A 71 -0.16 -8.50 -4.60
CA LYS A 71 -0.69 -9.52 -5.51
C LYS A 71 -0.59 -9.07 -6.96
N ARG A 72 -1.09 -7.90 -7.29
CA ARG A 72 -1.08 -7.37 -8.66
C ARG A 72 0.32 -7.31 -9.28
N ILE A 73 1.35 -7.09 -8.46
CA ILE A 73 2.74 -7.06 -8.94
C ILE A 73 3.24 -8.48 -9.24
N PHE A 74 2.94 -9.46 -8.38
CA PHE A 74 3.59 -10.77 -8.39
C PHE A 74 2.67 -11.94 -8.74
N GLU A 75 1.36 -11.74 -8.89
CA GLU A 75 0.41 -12.81 -9.16
C GLU A 75 0.76 -13.59 -10.43
N GLY A 76 0.63 -14.93 -10.36
CA GLY A 76 1.00 -15.82 -11.45
C GLY A 76 2.51 -16.02 -11.64
N ARG A 77 3.36 -15.39 -10.83
CA ARG A 77 4.82 -15.59 -10.89
C ARG A 77 5.26 -16.74 -9.99
N ARG A 78 6.23 -17.50 -10.49
CA ARG A 78 6.87 -18.59 -9.74
C ARG A 78 8.12 -18.10 -9.01
N GLY A 79 8.52 -18.85 -8.00
CA GLY A 79 9.68 -18.53 -7.17
C GLY A 79 9.40 -17.42 -6.15
N ILE A 80 8.14 -17.16 -5.81
CA ILE A 80 7.78 -16.18 -4.78
C ILE A 80 7.71 -16.85 -3.42
N PHE A 81 8.50 -16.34 -2.47
CA PHE A 81 8.45 -16.73 -1.07
C PHE A 81 7.94 -15.55 -0.23
N SER A 82 6.76 -15.65 0.37
CA SER A 82 6.22 -14.58 1.19
C SER A 82 6.42 -14.82 2.69
N ILE A 83 6.89 -13.79 3.38
CA ILE A 83 7.10 -13.77 4.82
C ILE A 83 6.23 -12.64 5.40
N ARG A 84 5.39 -12.98 6.38
CA ARG A 84 4.63 -11.99 7.14
C ARG A 84 5.05 -12.00 8.60
N SER A 85 4.97 -10.84 9.25
CA SER A 85 5.28 -10.73 10.69
C SER A 85 4.06 -11.04 11.56
N ARG A 86 2.84 -10.78 11.07
CA ARG A 86 1.59 -10.89 11.85
C ARG A 86 0.48 -11.61 11.06
N ASP A 87 -0.53 -12.09 11.79
CA ASP A 87 -1.79 -12.59 11.25
C ASP A 87 -2.91 -11.65 11.67
N HIS A 88 -3.65 -11.09 10.71
CA HIS A 88 -4.76 -10.16 10.94
C HIS A 88 -5.99 -10.46 10.09
N TRP A 89 -5.81 -10.95 8.88
CA TRP A 89 -6.82 -10.92 7.83
C TRP A 89 -7.17 -12.32 7.28
N GLY A 90 -6.84 -13.35 8.04
CA GLY A 90 -7.17 -14.72 7.70
C GLY A 90 -6.09 -15.44 6.89
N ILE A 91 -6.49 -16.31 5.97
CA ILE A 91 -5.58 -17.19 5.25
C ILE A 91 -4.79 -16.39 4.21
N GLN A 92 -3.48 -16.59 4.18
CA GLN A 92 -2.64 -16.16 3.06
C GLN A 92 -2.63 -17.27 2.00
N ASP A 93 -3.01 -16.90 0.78
CA ASP A 93 -2.94 -17.77 -0.40
C ASP A 93 -2.12 -17.05 -1.48
N PHE A 94 -0.81 -16.87 -1.21
CA PHE A 94 0.08 -16.11 -2.07
C PHE A 94 1.51 -16.62 -2.03
N GLY A 95 2.08 -16.80 -3.22
CA GLY A 95 3.43 -17.28 -3.44
C GLY A 95 3.55 -18.82 -3.42
N ASP A 96 4.69 -19.31 -3.91
CA ASP A 96 5.00 -20.74 -3.91
C ASP A 96 5.24 -21.26 -2.49
N TRP A 97 5.75 -20.38 -1.64
CA TRP A 97 5.95 -20.64 -0.21
C TRP A 97 5.49 -19.44 0.62
N HIS A 98 4.88 -19.69 1.75
CA HIS A 98 4.59 -18.63 2.70
C HIS A 98 4.76 -19.07 4.16
N VAL A 99 5.18 -18.14 5.00
CA VAL A 99 5.44 -18.37 6.41
C VAL A 99 5.19 -17.10 7.23
N LYS A 100 4.84 -17.28 8.51
CA LYS A 100 4.87 -16.20 9.50
C LYS A 100 6.19 -16.25 10.25
N ILE A 101 6.87 -15.11 10.35
CA ILE A 101 8.05 -14.91 11.20
C ILE A 101 7.85 -13.63 12.02
N SER A 102 7.43 -13.73 13.26
CA SER A 102 7.44 -12.57 14.16
C SER A 102 8.85 -12.36 14.71
N GLN A 103 9.34 -11.14 14.60
CA GLN A 103 10.63 -10.72 15.17
C GLN A 103 10.45 -9.85 16.42
N GLU A 104 9.23 -9.73 16.91
CA GLU A 104 8.90 -8.93 18.10
C GLU A 104 9.70 -9.39 19.33
N GLY A 105 10.38 -8.45 20.00
CA GLY A 105 11.19 -8.71 21.19
C GLY A 105 12.44 -9.57 20.95
N ARG A 106 12.82 -9.82 19.67
CA ARG A 106 13.98 -10.63 19.32
C ARG A 106 15.23 -9.78 19.17
N THR A 107 16.35 -10.34 19.58
CA THR A 107 17.67 -9.77 19.30
C THR A 107 18.01 -9.92 17.81
N ARG A 108 18.90 -9.09 17.29
CA ARG A 108 19.34 -9.18 15.89
C ARG A 108 19.89 -10.56 15.52
N PRO A 109 20.77 -11.22 16.30
CA PRO A 109 21.23 -12.58 15.99
C PRO A 109 20.10 -13.64 15.94
N GLU A 110 19.06 -13.47 16.76
CA GLU A 110 17.88 -14.35 16.70
C GLU A 110 17.10 -14.14 15.41
N CYS A 111 16.91 -12.89 14.99
CA CYS A 111 16.28 -12.58 13.71
C CYS A 111 16.99 -13.26 12.55
N PHE A 112 18.32 -13.19 12.52
CA PHE A 112 19.14 -13.85 11.49
C PHE A 112 18.99 -15.36 11.51
N ARG A 113 19.09 -16.00 12.69
CA ARG A 113 18.90 -17.46 12.82
C ARG A 113 17.55 -17.92 12.30
N ARG A 114 16.47 -17.17 12.61
CA ARG A 114 15.11 -17.50 12.18
C ARG A 114 14.97 -17.41 10.65
N VAL A 115 15.50 -16.37 10.04
CA VAL A 115 15.53 -16.19 8.60
C VAL A 115 16.33 -17.28 7.91
N LEU A 116 17.55 -17.55 8.37
CA LEU A 116 18.39 -18.61 7.85
C LEU A 116 17.70 -19.97 7.90
N ARG A 117 17.04 -20.30 9.02
CA ARG A 117 16.31 -21.54 9.19
C ARG A 117 15.18 -21.71 8.18
N VAL A 118 14.43 -20.64 7.91
CA VAL A 118 13.28 -20.67 7.01
C VAL A 118 13.70 -20.75 5.54
N LEU A 119 14.78 -20.07 5.18
CA LEU A 119 15.25 -19.97 3.78
C LEU A 119 16.43 -20.89 3.45
N ALA A 120 16.84 -21.76 4.40
CA ALA A 120 17.95 -22.68 4.18
C ALA A 120 17.77 -23.53 2.92
N GLY A 121 18.85 -23.65 2.14
CA GLY A 121 18.88 -24.44 0.90
C GLY A 121 18.15 -23.82 -0.28
N ARG A 122 17.69 -22.55 -0.20
CA ARG A 122 17.05 -21.83 -1.28
C ARG A 122 18.00 -20.84 -1.93
N ASN A 123 17.85 -20.67 -3.24
CA ASN A 123 18.60 -19.70 -4.04
C ASN A 123 17.92 -18.32 -4.00
N VAL A 124 18.08 -17.58 -2.87
CA VAL A 124 17.45 -16.28 -2.67
C VAL A 124 18.21 -15.21 -3.44
N GLN A 125 17.58 -14.66 -4.49
CA GLN A 125 18.17 -13.64 -5.37
C GLN A 125 17.85 -12.22 -4.93
N SER A 126 16.62 -11.98 -4.47
CA SER A 126 16.15 -10.64 -4.13
C SER A 126 15.06 -10.66 -3.08
N VAL A 127 14.87 -9.53 -2.42
CA VAL A 127 13.79 -9.32 -1.44
C VAL A 127 13.13 -7.98 -1.66
N THR A 128 11.80 -7.95 -1.69
CA THR A 128 10.99 -6.74 -1.62
C THR A 128 10.34 -6.66 -0.25
N CYS A 129 10.60 -5.57 0.46
CA CYS A 129 10.03 -5.30 1.78
C CYS A 129 9.03 -4.17 1.70
N VAL A 130 7.83 -4.39 2.26
CA VAL A 130 6.85 -3.34 2.54
C VAL A 130 6.98 -2.96 4.02
N PRO A 131 7.65 -1.84 4.34
CA PRO A 131 8.00 -1.48 5.70
C PRO A 131 6.79 -0.87 6.44
N PHE A 132 6.28 -1.55 7.46
CA PHE A 132 5.26 -1.03 8.38
C PHE A 132 5.75 -1.01 9.83
N LEU A 133 6.55 -2.01 10.24
CA LEU A 133 7.11 -2.14 11.57
C LEU A 133 8.60 -2.50 11.48
N ALA A 134 9.30 -2.42 12.60
CA ALA A 134 10.71 -2.82 12.70
C ALA A 134 10.96 -4.29 12.30
N GLU A 135 9.97 -5.17 12.49
CA GLU A 135 10.07 -6.59 12.19
C GLU A 135 10.35 -6.91 10.73
N GLU A 136 9.67 -6.23 9.81
CA GLU A 136 9.85 -6.40 8.37
C GLU A 136 11.27 -5.97 7.94
N LEU A 137 11.77 -4.87 8.54
CA LEU A 137 13.11 -4.36 8.26
C LEU A 137 14.18 -5.34 8.74
N LEU A 138 14.08 -5.83 9.97
CA LEU A 138 15.02 -6.80 10.55
C LEU A 138 15.04 -8.09 9.74
N THR A 139 13.88 -8.58 9.32
CA THR A 139 13.76 -9.76 8.47
C THR A 139 14.45 -9.54 7.13
N SER A 140 14.21 -8.40 6.48
CA SER A 140 14.78 -8.09 5.15
C SER A 140 16.29 -7.84 5.20
N ILE A 141 16.78 -7.17 6.24
CA ILE A 141 18.21 -7.00 6.48
C ILE A 141 18.88 -8.37 6.68
N ALA A 142 18.26 -9.26 7.48
CA ALA A 142 18.78 -10.60 7.69
C ALA A 142 18.84 -11.40 6.37
N ILE A 143 17.83 -11.29 5.50
CA ILE A 143 17.84 -11.93 4.17
C ILE A 143 18.98 -11.38 3.33
N LYS A 144 19.10 -10.06 3.23
CA LYS A 144 20.16 -9.43 2.43
C LYS A 144 21.56 -9.85 2.89
N GLU A 145 21.81 -9.80 4.19
CA GLU A 145 23.13 -10.07 4.73
C GLU A 145 23.49 -11.56 4.70
N SER A 146 22.49 -12.46 4.88
CA SER A 146 22.70 -13.90 4.87
C SER A 146 22.86 -14.51 3.47
N PHE A 147 22.15 -13.97 2.49
CA PHE A 147 22.08 -14.52 1.14
C PHE A 147 22.73 -13.64 0.07
N GLY A 148 23.19 -12.45 0.41
CA GLY A 148 23.67 -11.48 -0.57
C GLY A 148 22.57 -10.92 -1.49
N ALA A 149 21.29 -11.16 -1.15
CA ALA A 149 20.15 -10.81 -1.97
C ALA A 149 20.06 -9.30 -2.23
N LYS A 150 19.63 -8.92 -3.44
CA LYS A 150 19.31 -7.52 -3.73
C LYS A 150 18.03 -7.12 -3.03
N MET A 151 18.04 -5.98 -2.35
CA MET A 151 16.92 -5.54 -1.50
C MET A 151 16.22 -4.32 -2.07
N CYS A 152 14.89 -4.39 -2.12
CA CYS A 152 14.00 -3.30 -2.50
C CYS A 152 13.12 -2.89 -1.32
N ALA A 153 13.09 -1.61 -0.99
CA ALA A 153 12.07 -1.02 -0.14
C ALA A 153 10.89 -0.56 -1.00
N TYR A 154 9.66 -0.96 -0.65
CA TYR A 154 8.46 -0.45 -1.26
C TYR A 154 7.58 0.23 -0.21
N VAL A 155 7.76 1.54 -0.05
CA VAL A 155 7.04 2.37 0.93
C VAL A 155 5.65 2.66 0.37
N MET A 156 4.63 2.07 0.98
CA MET A 156 3.24 2.24 0.57
C MET A 156 2.53 3.35 1.35
N ASP A 157 2.84 3.47 2.64
CA ASP A 157 2.28 4.47 3.55
C ASP A 157 3.39 5.10 4.38
N ASP A 158 3.12 6.29 4.93
CA ASP A 158 4.09 6.96 5.80
C ASP A 158 4.19 6.29 7.16
N GLN A 159 5.41 5.86 7.51
CA GLN A 159 5.73 5.31 8.83
C GLN A 159 6.72 6.19 9.59
N ASN A 160 7.47 7.05 8.91
CA ASN A 160 8.63 7.72 9.51
C ASN A 160 8.80 9.20 9.15
N VAL A 161 7.97 9.80 8.31
CA VAL A 161 8.11 11.23 7.97
C VAL A 161 7.29 12.10 8.92
N ALA A 162 5.97 11.89 8.94
CA ALA A 162 5.06 12.57 9.86
C ALA A 162 4.76 11.72 11.10
N GLN A 163 5.00 10.41 11.02
CA GLN A 163 4.96 9.48 12.14
C GLN A 163 6.37 9.07 12.54
N ASN A 164 6.51 8.38 13.67
CA ASN A 164 7.76 7.78 14.11
C ASN A 164 7.49 6.36 14.62
N VAL A 165 7.00 5.51 13.72
CA VAL A 165 6.58 4.13 14.03
C VAL A 165 7.78 3.20 14.12
N ILE A 166 8.76 3.38 13.22
CA ILE A 166 9.97 2.59 13.16
C ILE A 166 11.13 3.45 13.68
N PRO A 167 12.05 2.93 14.52
CA PRO A 167 13.24 3.66 14.93
C PRO A 167 14.01 4.20 13.72
N ASP A 168 14.33 5.50 13.72
CA ASP A 168 14.89 6.18 12.55
C ASP A 168 16.27 5.65 12.14
N ASP A 169 17.07 5.19 13.08
CA ASP A 169 18.37 4.55 12.84
C ASP A 169 18.20 3.22 12.09
N LEU A 170 17.21 2.40 12.49
CA LEU A 170 16.91 1.15 11.81
C LEU A 170 16.33 1.41 10.40
N MET A 171 15.44 2.38 10.26
CA MET A 171 14.90 2.75 8.94
C MET A 171 16.01 3.26 8.03
N ARG A 172 16.92 4.10 8.52
CA ARG A 172 18.08 4.57 7.77
C ARG A 172 18.97 3.42 7.32
N GLU A 173 19.37 2.54 8.24
CA GLU A 173 20.17 1.36 7.93
C GLU A 173 19.51 0.50 6.84
N PHE A 174 18.23 0.22 7.00
CA PHE A 174 17.45 -0.56 6.02
C PHE A 174 17.47 0.10 4.64
N LEU A 175 17.16 1.39 4.57
CA LEU A 175 17.12 2.13 3.30
C LEU A 175 18.49 2.24 2.63
N GLU A 176 19.56 2.43 3.39
CA GLU A 176 20.95 2.46 2.88
C GLU A 176 21.38 1.12 2.30
N LYS A 177 20.89 0.00 2.87
CA LYS A 177 21.15 -1.35 2.37
C LYS A 177 20.31 -1.72 1.14
N CYS A 178 19.23 -0.99 0.85
CA CYS A 178 18.40 -1.25 -0.33
C CYS A 178 19.13 -0.86 -1.63
N SER A 179 19.10 -1.77 -2.61
CA SER A 179 19.49 -1.46 -3.99
C SER A 179 18.51 -0.49 -4.64
N LEU A 180 17.22 -0.67 -4.37
CA LEU A 180 16.13 0.12 -4.92
C LEU A 180 15.20 0.59 -3.79
N ARG A 181 14.71 1.81 -3.88
CA ARG A 181 13.75 2.42 -2.95
C ARG A 181 12.58 2.98 -3.74
N LEU A 182 11.40 2.45 -3.49
CA LEU A 182 10.16 2.80 -4.17
C LEU A 182 9.16 3.41 -3.19
N ALA A 183 8.36 4.33 -3.69
CA ALA A 183 7.18 4.88 -3.01
C ALA A 183 5.99 4.86 -3.97
N THR A 184 4.77 4.83 -3.43
CA THR A 184 3.56 4.72 -4.25
C THR A 184 3.23 5.97 -5.05
N HIS A 185 3.77 7.13 -4.71
CA HIS A 185 3.48 8.40 -5.39
C HIS A 185 4.51 9.49 -5.05
N ALA A 186 4.45 10.60 -5.76
CA ALA A 186 5.48 11.64 -5.72
C ALA A 186 5.67 12.27 -4.34
N GLU A 187 4.60 12.61 -3.62
CA GLU A 187 4.70 13.28 -2.32
C GLU A 187 5.39 12.40 -1.27
N LEU A 188 5.09 11.11 -1.27
CA LEU A 188 5.72 10.14 -0.36
C LEU A 188 7.18 9.92 -0.76
N ARG A 189 7.47 9.75 -2.07
CA ARG A 189 8.83 9.68 -2.62
C ARG A 189 9.68 10.86 -2.16
N ASP A 190 9.18 12.08 -2.38
CA ASP A 190 9.92 13.31 -2.10
C ASP A 190 10.11 13.54 -0.60
N ALA A 191 9.13 13.14 0.22
CA ALA A 191 9.21 13.25 1.67
C ALA A 191 10.31 12.33 2.25
N TYR A 192 10.34 11.07 1.81
CA TYR A 192 11.36 10.10 2.21
C TYR A 192 12.74 10.46 1.66
N ALA A 193 12.83 10.88 0.39
CA ALA A 193 14.09 11.31 -0.21
C ALA A 193 14.70 12.50 0.55
N ARG A 194 13.89 13.49 0.95
CA ARG A 194 14.37 14.62 1.77
C ARG A 194 14.81 14.20 3.17
N LYS A 195 14.04 13.35 3.84
CA LYS A 195 14.36 12.95 5.22
C LYS A 195 15.65 12.14 5.30
N TYR A 196 15.85 11.21 4.37
CA TYR A 196 16.97 10.27 4.44
C TYR A 196 18.15 10.63 3.54
N GLY A 197 17.99 11.57 2.60
CA GLY A 197 19.03 11.97 1.65
C GLY A 197 19.35 10.88 0.60
N LEU A 198 18.41 9.98 0.33
CA LEU A 198 18.56 8.85 -0.57
C LEU A 198 17.61 8.98 -1.78
N PRO A 199 17.99 8.47 -2.96
CA PRO A 199 17.10 8.46 -4.12
C PRO A 199 15.94 7.48 -3.91
N PHE A 200 14.74 7.94 -4.20
CA PHE A 200 13.52 7.15 -4.25
C PHE A 200 12.87 7.31 -5.62
N TYR A 201 12.15 6.28 -6.05
CA TYR A 201 11.42 6.25 -7.32
C TYR A 201 9.97 5.86 -7.10
N ILE A 202 9.13 6.02 -8.12
CA ILE A 202 7.69 5.73 -8.02
C ILE A 202 7.37 4.35 -8.59
N LEU A 203 6.58 3.59 -7.82
CA LEU A 203 5.79 2.46 -8.28
C LEU A 203 4.38 2.65 -7.73
N PRO A 204 3.40 3.09 -8.53
CA PRO A 204 2.06 3.37 -8.03
C PRO A 204 1.31 2.09 -7.66
N ALA A 205 0.17 2.26 -7.00
CA ALA A 205 -0.78 1.18 -6.79
C ALA A 205 -1.38 0.75 -8.14
N VAL A 206 -0.68 -0.14 -8.83
CA VAL A 206 -1.10 -0.66 -10.14
C VAL A 206 -2.38 -1.49 -10.06
N VAL A 207 -3.05 -1.65 -11.19
CA VAL A 207 -4.35 -2.30 -11.34
C VAL A 207 -4.22 -3.46 -12.35
N PRO A 208 -4.91 -4.60 -12.15
CA PRO A 208 -4.84 -5.71 -13.09
C PRO A 208 -5.15 -5.27 -14.51
N ALA A 209 -4.24 -5.55 -15.46
CA ALA A 209 -4.35 -5.13 -16.86
C ALA A 209 -5.67 -5.58 -17.51
N ALA A 210 -6.20 -6.73 -17.09
CA ALA A 210 -7.48 -7.25 -17.58
C ALA A 210 -8.69 -6.38 -17.17
N LEU A 211 -8.55 -5.55 -16.14
CA LEU A 211 -9.61 -4.68 -15.64
C LEU A 211 -9.49 -3.23 -16.13
N VAL A 212 -8.34 -2.86 -16.68
CA VAL A 212 -8.06 -1.50 -17.14
C VAL A 212 -8.93 -1.17 -18.38
N SER A 213 -9.57 -0.01 -18.34
CA SER A 213 -10.35 0.53 -19.46
C SER A 213 -9.68 1.79 -19.97
N GLU A 214 -9.03 1.71 -21.14
CA GLU A 214 -8.34 2.83 -21.80
C GLU A 214 -9.29 3.67 -22.65
N GLU A 215 -10.46 3.12 -22.99
CA GLU A 215 -11.54 3.84 -23.70
C GLU A 215 -12.51 4.46 -22.69
N PRO A 216 -13.03 5.67 -22.95
CA PRO A 216 -14.00 6.32 -22.10
C PRO A 216 -15.28 5.50 -21.94
N LEU A 217 -15.65 5.19 -20.73
CA LEU A 217 -16.91 4.50 -20.43
C LEU A 217 -18.10 5.48 -20.46
N PRO A 218 -19.31 5.02 -20.83
CA PRO A 218 -20.49 5.86 -20.82
C PRO A 218 -20.84 6.33 -19.39
N PRO A 219 -21.52 7.47 -19.24
CA PRO A 219 -22.02 7.92 -17.95
C PRO A 219 -23.01 6.91 -17.36
N ALA A 220 -23.00 6.77 -16.05
CA ALA A 220 -23.98 5.96 -15.37
C ALA A 220 -25.34 6.68 -15.35
N TYR A 221 -26.39 5.93 -15.62
CA TYR A 221 -27.75 6.45 -15.55
C TYR A 221 -28.39 6.06 -14.23
N ASP A 222 -28.78 7.06 -13.44
CA ASP A 222 -29.57 6.91 -12.24
C ASP A 222 -30.89 7.67 -12.40
N PRO A 223 -32.01 6.97 -12.60
CA PRO A 223 -33.31 7.61 -12.84
C PRO A 223 -33.77 8.52 -11.70
N GLN A 224 -33.33 8.22 -10.47
CA GLN A 224 -33.70 8.98 -9.27
C GLN A 224 -32.67 10.07 -8.92
N GLY A 225 -31.46 10.01 -9.51
CA GLY A 225 -30.36 10.97 -9.28
C GLY A 225 -29.85 11.02 -7.84
N ARG A 226 -30.07 9.95 -7.06
CA ARG A 226 -29.77 9.92 -5.62
C ARG A 226 -29.04 8.66 -5.16
N ARG A 227 -28.25 8.06 -6.06
CA ARG A 227 -27.46 6.88 -5.75
C ARG A 227 -25.98 7.14 -5.96
N GLY A 228 -25.14 6.65 -5.03
CA GLY A 228 -23.69 6.69 -5.13
C GLY A 228 -23.05 5.45 -4.54
N ALA A 229 -21.75 5.28 -4.74
CA ALA A 229 -20.97 4.24 -4.07
C ALA A 229 -20.02 4.86 -3.03
N LEU A 230 -19.68 4.09 -2.00
CA LEU A 230 -18.59 4.36 -1.07
C LEU A 230 -17.56 3.24 -1.22
N LEU A 231 -16.29 3.60 -1.42
CA LEU A 231 -15.23 2.63 -1.73
C LEU A 231 -14.15 2.60 -0.67
N GLY A 232 -13.88 1.39 -0.19
CA GLY A 232 -12.76 1.05 0.67
C GLY A 232 -13.09 1.14 2.16
N SER A 233 -12.04 1.12 2.99
CA SER A 233 -12.13 1.11 4.44
C SER A 233 -11.88 2.50 5.02
N PHE A 234 -12.33 2.71 6.24
CA PHE A 234 -11.98 3.89 7.04
C PHE A 234 -10.70 3.62 7.83
N TRP A 235 -9.92 4.65 8.04
CA TRP A 235 -8.69 4.60 8.84
C TRP A 235 -8.89 5.16 10.24
N ASP A 236 -9.90 6.03 10.40
CA ASP A 236 -10.21 6.70 11.66
C ASP A 236 -11.73 6.70 11.88
N GLN A 237 -12.16 6.49 13.12
CA GLN A 237 -13.56 6.55 13.53
C GLN A 237 -14.17 7.91 13.23
N MET A 238 -13.41 8.98 13.46
CA MET A 238 -13.86 10.35 13.21
C MET A 238 -14.26 10.57 11.75
N TRP A 239 -13.53 9.95 10.78
CA TRP A 239 -13.90 10.09 9.36
C TRP A 239 -15.24 9.41 9.05
N PHE A 240 -15.49 8.26 9.67
CA PHE A 240 -16.77 7.57 9.53
C PHE A 240 -17.91 8.39 10.15
N ASP A 241 -17.74 8.85 11.39
CA ASP A 241 -18.77 9.60 12.10
C ASP A 241 -19.12 10.92 11.39
N GLN A 242 -18.10 11.65 10.92
CA GLN A 242 -18.29 12.88 10.16
C GLN A 242 -18.96 12.62 8.80
N LEU A 243 -18.61 11.51 8.11
CA LEU A 243 -19.25 11.16 6.85
C LEU A 243 -20.74 10.84 7.06
N CYS A 244 -21.07 10.03 8.08
CA CYS A 244 -22.45 9.73 8.41
C CYS A 244 -23.26 11.00 8.71
N ALA A 245 -22.74 11.88 9.55
CA ALA A 245 -23.38 13.14 9.89
C ALA A 245 -23.57 14.06 8.65
N ALA A 246 -22.63 14.07 7.72
CA ALA A 246 -22.74 14.88 6.51
C ALA A 246 -23.70 14.27 5.47
N LEU A 247 -23.83 12.93 5.41
CA LEU A 247 -24.72 12.24 4.48
C LEU A 247 -26.20 12.23 4.94
N GLU A 248 -26.46 12.16 6.24
CA GLU A 248 -27.80 12.04 6.81
C GLU A 248 -28.81 13.05 6.21
N PRO A 249 -28.55 14.37 6.13
CA PRO A 249 -29.47 15.32 5.56
C PRO A 249 -29.52 15.32 4.02
N CYS A 250 -28.63 14.57 3.36
CA CYS A 250 -28.56 14.57 1.89
C CYS A 250 -29.59 13.63 1.25
N HIS A 251 -30.09 12.63 1.98
CA HIS A 251 -31.05 11.63 1.54
C HIS A 251 -30.63 10.88 0.26
N TYR A 252 -29.33 10.54 0.15
CA TYR A 252 -28.78 9.67 -0.90
C TYR A 252 -28.75 8.23 -0.41
N ARG A 253 -28.86 7.28 -1.34
CA ARG A 253 -28.53 5.89 -1.10
C ARG A 253 -27.07 5.64 -1.50
N ILE A 254 -26.26 5.20 -0.54
CA ILE A 254 -24.83 4.95 -0.72
C ILE A 254 -24.55 3.47 -0.51
N ASP A 255 -24.14 2.79 -1.56
CA ASP A 255 -23.78 1.38 -1.50
C ASP A 255 -22.28 1.26 -1.17
N TRP A 256 -21.93 0.67 -0.02
CA TRP A 256 -20.57 0.63 0.51
C TRP A 256 -19.86 -0.68 0.15
N TYR A 257 -18.81 -0.58 -0.63
CA TYR A 257 -17.90 -1.66 -1.01
C TYR A 257 -16.55 -1.50 -0.29
N GLY A 258 -16.31 -2.32 0.71
CA GLY A 258 -15.09 -2.27 1.51
C GLY A 258 -15.24 -3.02 2.82
N GLN A 259 -14.21 -2.93 3.65
CA GLN A 259 -14.20 -3.60 4.93
C GLN A 259 -15.10 -2.88 5.92
N ASN A 260 -16.22 -3.48 6.25
CA ASN A 260 -17.20 -3.01 7.23
C ASN A 260 -17.08 -3.71 8.59
N ARG A 261 -15.99 -4.41 8.83
CA ARG A 261 -15.64 -5.04 10.12
C ARG A 261 -14.20 -4.68 10.45
N SER A 262 -13.99 -4.08 11.60
CA SER A 262 -12.67 -3.69 12.07
C SER A 262 -12.59 -3.94 13.58
N PRO A 263 -11.48 -4.46 14.11
CA PRO A 263 -11.29 -4.60 15.55
C PRO A 263 -11.27 -3.27 16.31
N TRP A 264 -10.92 -2.18 15.62
CA TRP A 264 -10.72 -0.85 16.22
C TRP A 264 -11.70 0.22 15.75
N LEU A 265 -12.60 -0.07 14.79
CA LEU A 265 -13.65 0.84 14.33
C LEU A 265 -15.02 0.23 14.56
N LYS A 266 -15.98 1.09 14.88
CA LYS A 266 -17.39 0.71 15.07
C LYS A 266 -18.22 1.27 13.94
N PHE A 267 -19.11 0.46 13.41
CA PHE A 267 -20.05 0.81 12.35
C PHE A 267 -21.48 0.48 12.82
N PRO A 268 -22.09 1.31 13.71
CA PRO A 268 -23.43 1.06 14.22
C PRO A 268 -24.46 0.99 13.09
N PRO A 269 -25.30 -0.06 13.03
CA PRO A 269 -26.33 -0.18 11.99
C PRO A 269 -27.28 1.01 11.90
N GLU A 270 -27.60 1.62 13.03
CA GLU A 270 -28.44 2.83 13.11
C GLU A 270 -27.79 4.05 12.45
N ASP A 271 -26.48 4.24 12.59
CA ASP A 271 -25.75 5.34 11.95
C ASP A 271 -25.66 5.13 10.43
N LEU A 272 -25.38 3.89 10.01
CA LEU A 272 -25.40 3.52 8.60
C LEU A 272 -26.77 3.77 7.97
N ALA A 273 -27.85 3.36 8.65
CA ALA A 273 -29.22 3.54 8.17
C ALA A 273 -29.61 5.03 8.06
N ARG A 274 -29.25 5.85 9.05
CA ARG A 274 -29.51 7.30 9.01
C ARG A 274 -28.75 7.98 7.88
N ALA A 275 -27.50 7.59 7.67
CA ALA A 275 -26.66 8.11 6.58
C ALA A 275 -27.03 7.56 5.19
N GLY A 276 -28.00 6.63 5.10
CA GLY A 276 -28.38 5.98 3.85
C GLY A 276 -27.33 5.02 3.29
N ILE A 277 -26.40 4.53 4.14
CA ILE A 277 -25.30 3.64 3.75
C ILE A 277 -25.73 2.18 3.88
N THR A 278 -25.59 1.41 2.79
CA THR A 278 -25.80 -0.03 2.78
C THR A 278 -24.47 -0.74 2.56
N PRO A 279 -23.94 -1.50 3.54
CA PRO A 279 -22.68 -2.21 3.39
C PRO A 279 -22.85 -3.50 2.56
N PHE A 280 -22.03 -3.65 1.52
CA PHE A 280 -21.95 -4.84 0.67
C PHE A 280 -20.71 -5.69 0.95
N GLY A 281 -19.78 -5.17 1.78
CA GLY A 281 -18.53 -5.86 2.08
C GLY A 281 -17.50 -5.79 0.95
N ILE A 282 -16.53 -6.71 0.99
CA ILE A 282 -15.46 -6.80 0.00
C ILE A 282 -15.95 -7.65 -1.17
N LEU A 283 -15.79 -7.14 -2.39
CA LEU A 283 -16.05 -7.87 -3.62
C LEU A 283 -14.72 -8.23 -4.32
N PRO A 284 -14.69 -9.32 -5.10
CA PRO A 284 -13.63 -9.55 -6.07
C PRO A 284 -13.46 -8.34 -7.01
N GLU A 285 -12.23 -8.04 -7.41
CA GLU A 285 -11.91 -6.81 -8.13
C GLU A 285 -12.64 -6.66 -9.47
N ASP A 286 -12.84 -7.75 -10.20
CA ASP A 286 -13.61 -7.78 -11.45
C ASP A 286 -15.07 -7.39 -11.23
N ARG A 287 -15.69 -7.96 -10.20
CA ARG A 287 -17.07 -7.62 -9.81
C ARG A 287 -17.16 -6.19 -9.29
N LEU A 288 -16.19 -5.78 -8.47
CA LEU A 288 -16.14 -4.41 -7.96
C LEU A 288 -16.05 -3.39 -9.09
N ALA A 289 -15.16 -3.60 -10.07
CA ALA A 289 -15.04 -2.73 -11.25
C ALA A 289 -16.36 -2.65 -12.04
N ALA A 290 -17.03 -3.79 -12.25
CA ALA A 290 -18.31 -3.85 -12.93
C ALA A 290 -19.44 -3.13 -12.15
N GLU A 291 -19.48 -3.29 -10.82
CA GLU A 291 -20.45 -2.57 -9.98
C GLU A 291 -20.21 -1.07 -10.00
N LEU A 292 -18.97 -0.62 -9.81
CA LEU A 292 -18.66 0.81 -9.76
C LEU A 292 -19.05 1.56 -11.04
N ARG A 293 -19.04 0.91 -12.21
CA ARG A 293 -19.48 1.50 -13.49
C ARG A 293 -20.93 1.97 -13.47
N LYS A 294 -21.76 1.38 -12.61
CA LYS A 294 -23.20 1.67 -12.50
C LYS A 294 -23.51 2.94 -11.70
N TYR A 295 -22.50 3.55 -11.06
CA TYR A 295 -22.69 4.70 -10.20
C TYR A 295 -22.22 5.99 -10.87
N PRO A 296 -22.95 7.11 -10.62
CA PRO A 296 -22.53 8.42 -11.11
C PRO A 296 -21.25 8.93 -10.44
N PHE A 297 -21.00 8.52 -9.19
CA PHE A 297 -19.80 8.86 -8.44
C PHE A 297 -19.47 7.81 -7.39
N VAL A 298 -18.22 7.83 -6.93
CA VAL A 298 -17.73 7.03 -5.81
C VAL A 298 -17.14 7.94 -4.74
N ILE A 299 -17.63 7.79 -3.51
CA ILE A 299 -17.11 8.49 -2.33
C ILE A 299 -15.83 7.80 -1.86
N VAL A 300 -14.78 8.59 -1.63
CA VAL A 300 -13.53 8.17 -1.01
C VAL A 300 -13.27 9.06 0.21
N PRO A 301 -13.46 8.55 1.44
CA PRO A 301 -13.12 9.29 2.65
C PRO A 301 -11.62 9.52 2.77
N CYS A 302 -11.23 10.71 3.20
CA CYS A 302 -9.86 11.13 3.45
C CYS A 302 -9.78 11.97 4.73
N GLY A 303 -8.57 12.21 5.24
CA GLY A 303 -8.35 13.05 6.42
C GLY A 303 -8.72 14.51 6.23
N THR A 304 -9.03 15.16 7.33
CA THR A 304 -9.41 16.56 7.37
C THR A 304 -8.21 17.50 7.45
N LEU A 305 -7.05 17.02 7.91
CA LEU A 305 -5.85 17.78 8.26
C LEU A 305 -6.11 18.84 9.37
N GLY A 306 -7.21 18.69 10.09
CA GLY A 306 -7.61 19.59 11.20
C GLY A 306 -7.02 19.15 12.54
N GLY A 307 -7.00 20.07 13.53
CA GLY A 307 -6.35 19.87 14.83
C GLY A 307 -6.90 18.75 15.74
N LYS A 308 -7.95 18.04 15.31
CA LYS A 308 -8.48 16.86 16.01
C LYS A 308 -8.06 15.55 15.34
N GLU A 309 -7.36 15.62 14.23
CA GLU A 309 -6.94 14.43 13.48
C GLU A 309 -5.73 13.78 14.16
N THR A 310 -5.87 12.52 14.54
CA THR A 310 -4.80 11.75 15.20
C THR A 310 -3.73 11.31 14.21
N ASN A 311 -4.02 11.29 12.89
CA ASN A 311 -3.17 10.76 11.84
C ASN A 311 -2.95 11.76 10.68
N VAL A 312 -2.52 12.99 11.00
CA VAL A 312 -2.24 14.04 10.01
C VAL A 312 -1.24 13.59 8.94
N GLY A 313 -0.26 12.76 9.31
CA GLY A 313 0.72 12.20 8.39
C GLY A 313 0.10 11.30 7.32
N VAL A 314 -0.76 10.38 7.73
CA VAL A 314 -1.51 9.52 6.81
C VAL A 314 -2.40 10.37 5.89
N ALA A 315 -3.11 11.34 6.45
CA ALA A 315 -3.99 12.21 5.67
C ALA A 315 -3.24 13.08 4.65
N SER A 316 -2.05 13.56 4.99
CA SER A 316 -1.24 14.45 4.13
C SER A 316 -0.42 13.70 3.07
N LEU A 317 0.10 12.52 3.41
CA LEU A 317 1.04 11.76 2.59
C LEU A 317 0.47 10.46 1.99
N SER A 318 -0.78 10.08 2.29
CA SER A 318 -1.38 8.88 1.70
C SER A 318 -2.17 9.21 0.43
N LEU A 319 -1.88 8.46 -0.64
CA LEU A 319 -2.72 8.39 -1.83
C LEU A 319 -3.51 7.08 -1.80
N PRO A 320 -4.81 7.11 -1.48
CA PRO A 320 -5.60 5.88 -1.41
C PRO A 320 -5.59 5.12 -2.74
N GLY A 321 -5.08 3.89 -2.77
CA GLY A 321 -5.01 3.05 -3.97
C GLY A 321 -6.36 2.81 -4.65
N ARG A 322 -7.45 2.90 -3.90
CA ARG A 322 -8.83 2.85 -4.41
C ARG A 322 -9.19 3.98 -5.39
N ILE A 323 -8.52 5.14 -5.30
CA ILE A 323 -8.69 6.24 -6.27
C ILE A 323 -8.13 5.78 -7.63
N LEU A 324 -6.92 5.19 -7.61
CA LEU A 324 -6.27 4.70 -8.82
C LEU A 324 -7.06 3.53 -9.42
N PHE A 325 -7.55 2.63 -8.56
CA PHE A 325 -8.40 1.51 -8.98
C PHE A 325 -9.68 1.99 -9.69
N ALA A 326 -10.45 2.88 -9.05
CA ALA A 326 -11.67 3.40 -9.64
C ALA A 326 -11.41 4.17 -10.95
N ALA A 327 -10.34 4.98 -11.00
CA ALA A 327 -9.95 5.71 -12.20
C ALA A 327 -9.59 4.78 -13.37
N ALA A 328 -8.82 3.72 -13.12
CA ALA A 328 -8.34 2.84 -14.18
C ALA A 328 -9.37 1.81 -14.65
N THR A 329 -10.31 1.37 -13.79
CA THR A 329 -11.21 0.25 -14.10
C THR A 329 -12.63 0.67 -14.45
N SER A 330 -13.22 1.51 -13.63
CA SER A 330 -14.63 1.95 -13.77
C SER A 330 -14.75 3.36 -14.29
N GLN A 331 -13.67 4.15 -14.18
CA GLN A 331 -13.66 5.58 -14.54
C GLN A 331 -14.75 6.38 -13.82
N THR A 332 -15.29 5.83 -12.73
CA THR A 332 -16.36 6.47 -11.96
C THR A 332 -15.82 7.75 -11.32
N PRO A 333 -16.47 8.91 -11.51
CA PRO A 333 -16.05 10.17 -10.90
C PRO A 333 -15.82 10.07 -9.41
N ILE A 334 -14.70 10.59 -8.92
CA ILE A 334 -14.31 10.51 -7.51
C ILE A 334 -14.92 11.69 -6.74
N LEU A 335 -15.70 11.39 -5.71
CA LEU A 335 -16.08 12.35 -4.68
C LEU A 335 -15.19 12.13 -3.46
N LEU A 336 -14.09 12.84 -3.40
CA LEU A 336 -13.19 12.78 -2.25
C LEU A 336 -13.74 13.68 -1.12
N VAL A 337 -13.97 13.06 0.03
CA VAL A 337 -14.47 13.79 1.22
C VAL A 337 -13.35 13.92 2.23
N GLY A 338 -12.94 15.16 2.50
CA GLY A 338 -11.81 15.49 3.38
C GLY A 338 -11.16 16.81 3.03
N SER A 339 -9.89 16.97 3.41
CA SER A 339 -9.12 18.18 3.08
C SER A 339 -8.72 18.22 1.61
N ASP A 340 -8.84 19.38 0.99
CA ASP A 340 -8.36 19.67 -0.36
C ASP A 340 -6.82 19.72 -0.45
N CYS A 341 -6.13 19.75 0.69
CA CYS A 341 -4.68 19.65 0.82
C CYS A 341 -4.17 18.21 0.99
N SER A 342 -5.04 17.20 1.05
CA SER A 342 -4.63 15.80 1.09
C SER A 342 -3.98 15.36 -0.23
N CYS A 343 -3.12 14.33 -0.19
CA CYS A 343 -2.49 13.80 -1.41
C CYS A 343 -3.54 13.31 -2.41
N GLY A 344 -4.57 12.60 -1.92
CA GLY A 344 -5.69 12.14 -2.76
C GLY A 344 -6.43 13.30 -3.45
N ALA A 345 -6.66 14.42 -2.73
CA ALA A 345 -7.31 15.61 -3.30
C ALA A 345 -6.47 16.25 -4.40
N ARG A 346 -5.17 16.38 -4.18
CA ARG A 346 -4.24 16.90 -5.22
C ARG A 346 -4.24 16.03 -6.46
N PHE A 347 -4.24 14.69 -6.29
CA PHE A 347 -4.30 13.73 -7.40
C PHE A 347 -5.61 13.87 -8.18
N VAL A 348 -6.76 13.83 -7.49
CA VAL A 348 -8.10 13.95 -8.12
C VAL A 348 -8.22 15.27 -8.90
N LYS A 349 -7.78 16.39 -8.28
CA LYS A 349 -7.81 17.71 -8.90
C LYS A 349 -6.88 17.81 -10.12
N ARG A 350 -5.66 17.29 -9.98
CA ARG A 350 -4.65 17.34 -11.06
C ARG A 350 -5.15 16.67 -12.33
N PHE A 351 -5.72 15.48 -12.20
CA PHE A 351 -6.24 14.73 -13.35
C PHE A 351 -7.68 15.09 -13.74
N GLY A 352 -8.36 15.89 -12.93
CA GLY A 352 -9.74 16.31 -13.19
C GLY A 352 -10.73 15.13 -13.23
N ILE A 353 -10.47 14.08 -12.43
CA ILE A 353 -11.25 12.84 -12.40
C ILE A 353 -12.32 12.83 -11.30
N GLY A 354 -12.55 13.97 -10.65
CA GLY A 354 -13.51 14.09 -9.57
C GLY A 354 -13.48 15.46 -8.91
N VAL A 355 -14.10 15.56 -7.73
CA VAL A 355 -14.15 16.76 -6.91
C VAL A 355 -13.78 16.42 -5.46
N THR A 356 -13.33 17.44 -4.71
CA THR A 356 -13.04 17.33 -3.27
C THR A 356 -13.95 18.26 -2.51
N VAL A 357 -14.52 17.75 -1.42
CA VAL A 357 -15.36 18.54 -0.50
C VAL A 357 -15.00 18.19 0.95
N PRO A 358 -15.15 19.13 1.89
CA PRO A 358 -15.07 18.83 3.33
C PRO A 358 -16.23 17.94 3.78
N TYR A 359 -16.18 17.46 5.01
CA TYR A 359 -17.30 16.78 5.69
C TYR A 359 -18.38 17.80 6.07
N ASP A 360 -19.03 18.38 5.07
CA ASP A 360 -20.09 19.39 5.18
C ASP A 360 -21.29 18.97 4.33
N ALA A 361 -22.45 18.91 4.95
CA ALA A 361 -23.66 18.37 4.32
C ALA A 361 -24.10 19.15 3.07
N ALA A 362 -24.05 20.49 3.11
CA ALA A 362 -24.50 21.30 1.98
C ALA A 362 -23.56 21.17 0.78
N ARG A 363 -22.24 21.20 1.01
CA ARG A 363 -21.24 21.00 -0.03
C ARG A 363 -21.25 19.59 -0.59
N LEU A 364 -21.48 18.60 0.28
CA LEU A 364 -21.58 17.19 -0.13
C LEU A 364 -22.81 16.98 -1.03
N ALA A 365 -23.99 17.50 -0.63
CA ALA A 365 -25.22 17.41 -1.42
C ALA A 365 -25.06 18.09 -2.79
N GLU A 366 -24.46 19.28 -2.85
CA GLU A 366 -24.19 19.99 -4.09
C GLU A 366 -23.25 19.18 -5.01
N ALA A 367 -22.15 18.65 -4.46
CA ALA A 367 -21.18 17.86 -5.21
C ALA A 367 -21.81 16.58 -5.76
N MET A 368 -22.58 15.84 -4.96
CA MET A 368 -23.29 14.63 -5.40
C MET A 368 -24.28 14.94 -6.54
N LYS A 369 -25.04 16.05 -6.42
CA LYS A 369 -25.95 16.50 -7.48
C LYS A 369 -25.19 16.78 -8.79
N ARG A 370 -24.11 17.54 -8.73
CA ARG A 370 -23.29 17.88 -9.91
C ARG A 370 -22.65 16.64 -10.54
N LEU A 371 -22.11 15.72 -9.73
CA LEU A 371 -21.51 14.49 -10.24
C LEU A 371 -22.54 13.52 -10.85
N SER A 372 -23.83 13.72 -10.55
CA SER A 372 -24.91 12.96 -11.21
C SER A 372 -25.25 13.49 -12.62
N GLU A 373 -24.70 14.63 -13.03
CA GLU A 373 -24.91 15.20 -14.36
C GLU A 373 -24.15 14.39 -15.43
N PRO A 374 -24.81 13.84 -16.46
CA PRO A 374 -24.18 12.97 -17.47
C PRO A 374 -23.01 13.62 -18.21
N GLN A 375 -23.08 14.94 -18.48
CA GLN A 375 -22.03 15.68 -19.19
C GLN A 375 -20.75 15.73 -18.36
N LEU A 376 -20.87 16.03 -17.05
CA LEU A 376 -19.74 16.09 -16.14
C LEU A 376 -19.11 14.70 -15.93
N GLN A 377 -19.95 13.66 -15.79
CA GLN A 377 -19.46 12.28 -15.74
C GLN A 377 -18.65 11.91 -16.99
N SER A 378 -19.18 12.21 -18.18
CA SER A 378 -18.51 11.90 -19.45
C SER A 378 -17.16 12.61 -19.57
N GLU A 379 -17.06 13.86 -19.11
CA GLU A 379 -15.79 14.59 -19.07
C GLU A 379 -14.78 13.92 -18.15
N MET A 380 -15.18 13.60 -16.91
CA MET A 380 -14.30 13.00 -15.91
C MET A 380 -13.87 11.58 -16.32
N ARG A 381 -14.78 10.77 -16.89
CA ARG A 381 -14.48 9.43 -17.38
C ARG A 381 -13.46 9.48 -18.54
N ARG A 382 -13.58 10.44 -19.45
CA ARG A 382 -12.59 10.66 -20.52
C ARG A 382 -11.21 10.99 -19.95
N LYS A 383 -11.14 11.85 -18.92
CA LYS A 383 -9.88 12.18 -18.25
C LYS A 383 -9.29 10.97 -17.52
N ALA A 384 -10.11 10.15 -16.89
CA ALA A 384 -9.68 8.92 -16.23
C ALA A 384 -9.13 7.89 -17.24
N ALA A 385 -9.76 7.74 -18.41
CA ALA A 385 -9.28 6.88 -19.49
C ALA A 385 -7.86 7.22 -19.95
N VAL A 386 -7.50 8.51 -19.98
CA VAL A 386 -6.16 8.97 -20.39
C VAL A 386 -5.05 8.41 -19.50
N ILE A 387 -5.31 8.28 -18.20
CA ILE A 387 -4.31 7.81 -17.23
C ILE A 387 -4.40 6.29 -16.94
N ALA A 388 -5.47 5.64 -17.42
CA ALA A 388 -5.78 4.26 -17.04
C ALA A 388 -4.66 3.29 -17.46
N GLY A 389 -4.15 3.38 -18.67
CA GLY A 389 -3.09 2.52 -19.18
C GLY A 389 -1.78 2.62 -18.38
N ALA A 390 -1.44 3.82 -17.90
CA ALA A 390 -0.25 4.03 -17.06
C ALA A 390 -0.37 3.43 -15.65
N LEU A 391 -1.58 3.10 -15.22
CA LEU A 391 -1.85 2.43 -13.94
C LEU A 391 -1.94 0.90 -14.04
N SER A 392 -1.75 0.33 -15.24
CA SER A 392 -1.80 -1.12 -15.48
C SER A 392 -0.61 -1.84 -14.85
N ASP A 393 -0.82 -3.06 -14.35
CA ASP A 393 0.24 -3.97 -13.90
C ASP A 393 1.02 -4.62 -15.05
N ARG A 394 0.67 -4.32 -16.31
CA ARG A 394 1.31 -4.91 -17.49
C ARG A 394 2.84 -4.70 -17.48
N GLY A 395 3.57 -5.81 -17.39
CA GLY A 395 5.04 -5.80 -17.38
C GLY A 395 5.69 -5.23 -16.11
N VAL A 396 4.91 -4.95 -15.06
CA VAL A 396 5.42 -4.34 -13.82
C VAL A 396 6.40 -5.25 -13.09
N VAL A 397 6.16 -6.55 -13.07
CA VAL A 397 7.06 -7.48 -12.40
C VAL A 397 8.44 -7.55 -13.09
N ASP A 398 8.48 -7.52 -14.42
CA ASP A 398 9.74 -7.53 -15.17
C ASP A 398 10.47 -6.20 -15.01
N TRP A 399 9.71 -5.06 -15.05
CA TRP A 399 10.22 -3.73 -14.71
C TRP A 399 10.81 -3.69 -13.29
N LEU A 400 10.11 -4.23 -12.29
CA LEU A 400 10.58 -4.26 -10.90
C LEU A 400 11.84 -5.11 -10.75
N ARG A 401 11.91 -6.30 -11.40
CA ARG A 401 13.07 -7.15 -11.39
C ARG A 401 14.29 -6.41 -11.96
N GLU A 402 14.13 -5.81 -13.14
CA GLU A 402 15.20 -5.04 -13.78
C GLU A 402 15.60 -3.82 -12.94
N ALA A 403 14.64 -3.12 -12.34
CA ALA A 403 14.92 -2.01 -11.44
C ALA A 403 15.72 -2.43 -10.20
N ILE A 404 15.39 -3.58 -9.59
CA ILE A 404 16.15 -4.14 -8.46
C ILE A 404 17.59 -4.50 -8.88
N GLU A 405 17.75 -5.06 -10.07
CA GLU A 405 19.06 -5.42 -10.62
C GLU A 405 19.95 -4.19 -10.88
N ARG A 406 19.38 -3.14 -11.43
CA ARG A 406 20.09 -1.89 -11.75
C ARG A 406 20.24 -0.94 -10.55
N GLY A 407 19.36 -1.03 -9.54
CA GLY A 407 19.25 -0.06 -8.46
C GLY A 407 18.51 1.23 -8.86
N ASN A 408 17.92 1.27 -10.03
CA ASN A 408 17.10 2.37 -10.55
C ASN A 408 16.07 1.86 -11.58
N PRO A 409 14.97 2.60 -11.85
CA PRO A 409 13.98 2.24 -12.86
C PRO A 409 14.58 2.06 -14.26
N PRO A 410 14.11 1.07 -15.05
CA PRO A 410 14.52 0.90 -16.44
C PRO A 410 13.95 1.97 -17.38
N ASP A 411 12.84 2.59 -17.01
CA ASP A 411 12.18 3.68 -17.73
C ASP A 411 11.47 4.65 -16.77
N SER A 412 10.98 5.79 -17.29
CA SER A 412 10.34 6.86 -16.52
C SER A 412 8.81 6.75 -16.44
N ARG A 413 8.19 5.64 -16.91
CA ARG A 413 6.72 5.53 -17.07
C ARG A 413 5.92 5.98 -15.85
N PHE A 414 6.37 5.63 -14.65
CA PHE A 414 5.68 5.97 -13.41
C PHE A 414 6.05 7.37 -12.92
N GLU A 415 7.28 7.81 -13.14
CA GLU A 415 7.68 9.18 -12.85
C GLU A 415 6.91 10.18 -13.72
N ASP A 416 6.76 9.89 -15.01
CA ASP A 416 6.04 10.73 -15.97
C ASP A 416 4.57 10.90 -15.59
N LEU A 417 3.91 9.85 -15.08
CA LEU A 417 2.55 9.94 -14.54
C LEU A 417 2.44 10.98 -13.43
N PHE A 418 3.46 11.11 -12.58
CA PHE A 418 3.50 12.05 -11.46
C PHE A 418 4.34 13.32 -11.76
N ALA A 419 4.99 13.43 -12.92
CA ALA A 419 5.74 14.62 -13.33
C ALA A 419 4.79 15.82 -13.53
N GLY A 420 5.11 16.97 -12.92
CA GLY A 420 4.27 18.17 -12.90
C GLY A 420 3.45 18.35 -11.61
N GLY A 421 3.85 17.71 -10.53
CA GLY A 421 3.30 17.92 -9.19
C GLY A 421 3.48 19.37 -8.73
N CYS A 422 2.42 19.92 -8.09
CA CYS A 422 2.49 21.21 -7.42
C CYS A 422 3.58 21.17 -6.33
N PRO A 423 4.45 22.19 -6.18
CA PRO A 423 5.41 22.21 -5.09
C PRO A 423 4.68 22.09 -3.77
N ALA A 424 5.05 21.10 -2.96
CA ALA A 424 4.51 20.91 -1.62
C ALA A 424 4.76 22.20 -0.82
N ARG A 425 3.72 22.93 -0.48
CA ARG A 425 3.78 23.87 0.61
C ARG A 425 4.04 23.04 1.87
N GLY A 426 5.27 23.13 2.38
CA GLY A 426 5.60 22.56 3.68
C GLY A 426 4.62 23.08 4.75
N PRO A 427 4.37 22.32 5.83
CA PRO A 427 3.56 22.80 6.93
C PRO A 427 4.09 24.16 7.37
N SER A 428 3.20 25.15 7.45
CA SER A 428 3.55 26.49 7.90
C SER A 428 4.13 26.39 9.32
N ARG A 429 5.32 26.95 9.55
CA ARG A 429 6.02 26.92 10.83
C ARG A 429 5.33 27.74 11.95
N ASP A 430 4.13 28.24 11.71
CA ASP A 430 3.48 29.21 12.60
C ASP A 430 2.53 28.60 13.66
N SER A 431 2.57 27.29 13.92
CA SER A 431 1.74 26.70 14.99
C SER A 431 2.46 25.77 15.97
N ALA A 432 3.78 25.88 16.11
CA ALA A 432 4.50 25.16 17.16
C ALA A 432 4.69 26.07 18.39
N ALA A 433 3.64 26.23 19.18
CA ALA A 433 3.81 26.62 20.59
C ALA A 433 4.34 25.38 21.36
N PRO A 434 5.35 25.50 22.23
CA PRO A 434 5.90 24.36 22.95
C PRO A 434 4.87 23.84 23.95
N VAL A 435 4.49 22.57 23.80
CA VAL A 435 3.71 21.83 24.81
C VAL A 435 4.65 21.58 25.98
N ALA A 436 4.34 22.21 27.13
CA ALA A 436 5.02 21.94 28.37
C ALA A 436 4.80 20.49 28.80
N ALA A 437 5.87 19.82 29.21
CA ALA A 437 5.84 18.47 29.76
C ALA A 437 4.98 18.40 31.03
N PRO A 438 4.14 17.37 31.23
CA PRO A 438 3.47 17.16 32.50
C PRO A 438 4.48 16.67 33.54
N GLY A 439 4.61 17.45 34.64
CA GLY A 439 5.39 17.07 35.80
C GLY A 439 4.87 15.80 36.44
N ASN A 440 5.79 14.93 36.86
CA ASN A 440 5.56 13.79 37.75
C ASN A 440 4.90 14.24 39.07
N GLN A 441 3.76 13.72 39.36
CA GLN A 441 3.32 13.36 40.72
C GLN A 441 2.62 12.02 40.70
#